data_b29fd3a48c318d6ca89de7a14bf61a84
#
_entry.id   b29fd3a48c318d6ca89de7a14bf61a84
#
_cell.length_a   1.000
_cell.length_b   1.000
_cell.length_c   1.000
_cell.angle_alpha   90.00
_cell.angle_beta   90.00
_cell.angle_gamma   90.00
#
_symmetry.space_group_name_H-M   'P 1'
#
loop_
_entity.id
_entity.type
_entity.pdbx_description
1 polymer ?
#
loop_
_entity_poly.entity_id
_entity_poly.type
_entity_poly.pdbx_seq_one_letter_code
_entity_poly.pdbx_strand_id
1 'polypeptide(L)'
;MHSARLTLLALSASLAVASCGGGGGGGNSLGFIPAPXXXXXXPAAPPPPAPPPAPVAEETRLQDSRNSFAPADPSATTFAALAADGSDTVDNSTTSRWAGMLGGAQYNVEVPANWNGQLVMYAHGYAGEGNLLQAGTPTIRRYLIQNGYAWAASSYSKNYYDVRAGVEDTNALALQFNAIAKARGRNLAAPSKIFITGHSMGGHITAAAIEDETYATANHKVKYNGAVPMCGVVGDTELFDYFAAAQVTAQALAGKASYPTPKWADIAAQVTPALFSTFSATAIAPNGTVGNQYASVLENLTGGPRPLFNFSLQNGRSFQAVWGVFGSDGTVNGILNKSTLDTNRFVYKIDGDTTASDELNALAQKLTAAPDANRLRTDGLRWIPKVNGEFKIPVVTLHTLGDMYVPFSMEQIYNRRVAAKGNSQWLVQRAIRGITHCDFTIKEQEEAFAAMIGWERDNNAKPAGDDVLTPSTIKDSRYGCNFTRNAVSVDDGPSTINVRPLLPSCSPPI
;
A
#
# COMPACT_ATOMS: atom_id res chain seq x y z
N MET A 1 -49.74 8.59 -9.38
CA MET A 1 -50.70 7.72 -10.02
C MET A 1 -50.06 7.10 -11.24
N HIS A 2 -49.84 5.86 -11.23
CA HIS A 2 -49.64 4.81 -12.25
C HIS A 2 -48.65 3.80 -11.71
N SER A 3 -49.21 2.69 -11.32
CA SER A 3 -48.47 1.49 -10.89
C SER A 3 -48.23 0.61 -12.12
N ALA A 4 -46.98 0.16 -12.25
CA ALA A 4 -46.65 -0.87 -13.23
C ALA A 4 -46.31 -2.16 -12.50
N ARG A 5 -47.05 -3.21 -12.80
CA ARG A 5 -46.84 -4.55 -12.24
C ARG A 5 -45.79 -5.29 -13.08
N LEU A 6 -44.83 -5.87 -12.41
CA LEU A 6 -43.90 -6.82 -13.05
C LEU A 6 -44.42 -8.23 -12.89
N THR A 7 -44.46 -8.97 -14.01
CA THR A 7 -44.86 -10.38 -14.05
C THR A 7 -43.59 -11.26 -14.05
N LEU A 8 -43.51 -12.18 -13.08
CA LEU A 8 -42.47 -13.21 -13.04
C LEU A 8 -42.84 -14.37 -13.98
N LEU A 9 -41.94 -14.76 -14.87
CA LEU A 9 -42.02 -16.03 -15.58
C LEU A 9 -41.03 -17.02 -14.95
N ALA A 10 -41.56 -18.14 -14.49
CA ALA A 10 -40.77 -19.25 -14.02
C ALA A 10 -40.63 -20.30 -15.12
N LEU A 11 -39.42 -20.69 -15.43
CA LEU A 11 -39.13 -21.78 -16.37
C LEU A 11 -38.74 -23.02 -15.59
N SER A 12 -39.51 -24.08 -15.70
CA SER A 12 -39.25 -25.38 -15.11
C SER A 12 -38.63 -26.32 -16.14
N ALA A 13 -37.49 -26.91 -15.82
CA ALA A 13 -36.86 -27.92 -16.65
C ALA A 13 -37.13 -29.30 -16.11
N SER A 14 -37.67 -30.18 -16.96
CA SER A 14 -38.04 -31.57 -16.63
C SER A 14 -36.92 -32.53 -17.03
N LEU A 15 -36.52 -33.40 -16.11
CA LEU A 15 -35.59 -34.51 -16.36
C LEU A 15 -36.42 -35.72 -16.79
N ALA A 16 -36.04 -36.35 -17.89
CA ALA A 16 -36.59 -37.62 -18.34
C ALA A 16 -35.61 -38.75 -18.03
N VAL A 17 -36.10 -39.73 -17.30
CA VAL A 17 -35.38 -40.98 -16.99
C VAL A 17 -35.96 -42.08 -17.85
N ALA A 18 -35.13 -42.73 -18.67
CA ALA A 18 -35.57 -43.89 -19.46
C ALA A 18 -35.06 -45.18 -18.77
N SER A 19 -36.01 -46.05 -18.41
CA SER A 19 -35.70 -47.39 -17.96
C SER A 19 -36.09 -48.37 -19.06
N CYS A 20 -35.19 -49.35 -19.31
CA CYS A 20 -35.56 -50.50 -20.12
C CYS A 20 -35.37 -51.77 -19.29
N GLY A 21 -36.45 -52.45 -19.08
CA GLY A 21 -36.44 -53.78 -18.52
C GLY A 21 -36.99 -54.74 -19.54
N GLY A 22 -36.70 -56.01 -19.38
CA GLY A 22 -37.48 -57.02 -19.99
C GLY A 22 -36.77 -58.32 -20.35
N GLY A 23 -37.21 -59.36 -19.75
CA GLY A 23 -36.73 -60.67 -19.55
C GLY A 23 -37.08 -61.73 -20.57
N GLY A 24 -36.53 -62.88 -20.30
CA GLY A 24 -37.20 -64.15 -20.33
C GLY A 24 -36.72 -65.20 -21.29
N GLY A 25 -36.18 -66.26 -20.78
CA GLY A 25 -36.58 -67.62 -21.00
C GLY A 25 -35.78 -68.58 -21.91
N GLY A 26 -35.14 -69.51 -21.33
CA GLY A 26 -35.22 -70.96 -21.52
C GLY A 26 -34.45 -71.66 -22.60
N GLY A 27 -33.69 -72.71 -22.20
CA GLY A 27 -33.37 -73.80 -23.08
C GLY A 27 -31.95 -74.38 -22.99
N ASN A 28 -31.84 -75.55 -22.37
CA ASN A 28 -30.62 -76.33 -22.23
C ASN A 28 -30.12 -76.94 -23.52
N SER A 29 -28.83 -76.91 -23.81
CA SER A 29 -28.12 -77.98 -24.49
C SER A 29 -26.61 -77.86 -24.19
N LEU A 30 -26.05 -78.97 -23.74
CA LEU A 30 -24.66 -79.17 -23.42
C LEU A 30 -23.85 -79.36 -24.72
N GLY A 31 -22.95 -78.40 -24.97
CA GLY A 31 -21.99 -78.53 -26.03
C GLY A 31 -20.59 -78.17 -25.53
N PHE A 32 -19.66 -79.11 -25.69
CA PHE A 32 -18.25 -78.86 -25.36
C PHE A 32 -17.65 -77.81 -26.29
N ILE A 33 -17.15 -76.77 -25.71
CA ILE A 33 -16.41 -75.75 -26.48
C ILE A 33 -14.93 -75.74 -26.00
N PRO A 34 -13.94 -75.81 -26.85
CA PRO A 34 -12.54 -75.65 -26.40
C PRO A 34 -12.26 -74.24 -25.96
N ALA A 35 -11.41 -74.15 -24.95
CA ALA A 35 -11.12 -72.85 -24.34
C ALA A 35 -10.27 -71.98 -25.28
N PRO A 36 -10.62 -70.73 -25.41
CA PRO A 36 -9.84 -69.80 -26.25
C PRO A 36 -8.62 -69.21 -25.54
N UNK A 37 -7.44 -68.94 -26.19
CA UNK A 37 -6.36 -68.49 -25.67
C UNK A 37 -6.51 -67.15 -25.21
N UNK A 38 -6.10 -66.78 -24.49
CA UNK A 38 -6.20 -65.67 -24.00
C UNK A 38 -5.47 -64.87 -24.69
N UNK A 39 -5.75 -64.28 -25.24
CA UNK A 39 -5.23 -63.46 -25.74
C UNK A 39 -4.88 -62.55 -24.86
N UNK A 40 -4.05 -62.27 -24.60
CA UNK A 40 -3.70 -61.48 -23.88
C UNK A 40 -4.12 -60.32 -24.29
N UNK A 41 -4.69 -59.81 -23.91
CA UNK A 41 -5.07 -58.79 -24.15
C UNK A 41 -4.13 -57.99 -23.97
N UNK A 42 -3.65 -57.35 -24.60
CA UNK A 42 -3.00 -56.57 -24.46
C UNK A 42 -3.46 -55.83 -23.68
N PRO A 43 -2.64 -54.95 -22.76
CA PRO A 43 -3.06 -53.89 -21.90
C PRO A 43 -3.62 -52.73 -22.72
N ALA A 44 -4.75 -52.25 -22.31
CA ALA A 44 -5.37 -51.04 -22.95
C ALA A 44 -4.34 -49.90 -22.92
N ALA A 45 -4.15 -49.19 -23.98
CA ALA A 45 -3.31 -48.00 -24.03
C ALA A 45 -3.76 -47.02 -22.93
N PRO A 46 -2.84 -46.40 -22.19
CA PRO A 46 -3.24 -45.42 -21.20
C PRO A 46 -4.08 -44.31 -21.84
N PRO A 47 -5.07 -43.78 -21.13
CA PRO A 47 -5.89 -42.72 -21.70
C PRO A 47 -5.00 -41.51 -22.04
N PRO A 48 -5.32 -40.76 -23.09
CA PRO A 48 -4.52 -39.58 -23.43
C PRO A 48 -4.52 -38.60 -22.24
N PRO A 49 -3.40 -37.87 -22.07
CA PRO A 49 -3.34 -36.86 -21.01
C PRO A 49 -4.52 -35.87 -21.12
N ALA A 50 -5.05 -35.48 -19.95
CA ALA A 50 -6.13 -34.47 -19.92
C ALA A 50 -5.63 -33.19 -20.60
N PRO A 51 -6.46 -32.50 -21.36
CA PRO A 51 -6.08 -31.19 -21.93
C PRO A 51 -5.62 -30.26 -20.81
N PRO A 52 -4.64 -29.38 -21.09
CA PRO A 52 -4.27 -28.36 -20.11
C PRO A 52 -5.48 -27.55 -19.68
N PRO A 53 -5.57 -27.14 -18.41
CA PRO A 53 -6.64 -26.27 -17.98
C PRO A 53 -6.69 -25.00 -18.84
N ALA A 54 -7.89 -24.52 -19.14
CA ALA A 54 -8.05 -23.27 -19.88
C ALA A 54 -7.41 -22.12 -19.10
N PRO A 55 -6.78 -21.16 -19.76
CA PRO A 55 -6.23 -19.99 -19.06
C PRO A 55 -7.28 -19.30 -18.20
N VAL A 56 -6.90 -18.93 -16.98
CA VAL A 56 -7.79 -18.20 -16.10
C VAL A 56 -8.00 -16.79 -16.68
N ALA A 57 -9.25 -16.40 -16.90
CA ALA A 57 -9.57 -15.07 -17.43
C ALA A 57 -9.13 -14.00 -16.42
N GLU A 58 -8.53 -12.92 -16.92
CA GLU A 58 -8.15 -11.79 -16.09
C GLU A 58 -9.41 -11.03 -15.66
N GLU A 59 -9.46 -10.64 -14.38
CA GLU A 59 -10.58 -9.89 -13.83
C GLU A 59 -10.47 -8.42 -14.16
N THR A 60 -11.58 -7.78 -14.50
CA THR A 60 -11.66 -6.32 -14.52
C THR A 60 -11.87 -5.80 -13.10
N ARG A 61 -11.26 -4.65 -12.78
CA ARG A 61 -11.48 -3.98 -11.51
C ARG A 61 -12.77 -3.17 -11.55
N LEU A 62 -13.33 -2.88 -10.38
CA LEU A 62 -14.51 -2.03 -10.28
C LEU A 62 -14.24 -0.63 -10.86
N GLN A 63 -13.07 -0.05 -10.61
CA GLN A 63 -12.77 1.29 -11.11
C GLN A 63 -12.67 1.36 -12.63
N ASP A 64 -12.41 0.25 -13.31
CA ASP A 64 -12.35 0.25 -14.78
C ASP A 64 -13.71 0.56 -15.40
N SER A 65 -14.80 0.34 -14.68
CA SER A 65 -16.14 0.64 -15.14
C SER A 65 -16.77 1.87 -14.49
N ARG A 66 -16.12 2.46 -13.46
CA ARG A 66 -16.68 3.58 -12.71
C ARG A 66 -16.26 4.95 -13.24
N ASN A 67 -15.00 5.11 -13.61
CA ASN A 67 -14.44 6.43 -13.91
C ASN A 67 -13.65 6.44 -15.20
N SER A 68 -13.77 7.55 -15.93
CA SER A 68 -12.85 7.92 -16.99
C SER A 68 -11.87 8.94 -16.42
N PHE A 69 -10.60 8.62 -16.39
CA PHE A 69 -9.57 9.48 -15.84
C PHE A 69 -8.99 10.39 -16.93
N ALA A 70 -8.71 11.63 -16.58
CA ALA A 70 -8.18 12.62 -17.51
C ALA A 70 -7.18 13.52 -16.78
N PRO A 71 -6.13 14.00 -17.45
CA PRO A 71 -5.21 14.93 -16.81
C PRO A 71 -5.91 16.25 -16.46
N ALA A 72 -5.51 16.84 -15.34
CA ALA A 72 -6.04 18.14 -14.92
C ALA A 72 -5.74 19.23 -15.94
N ASP A 73 -4.56 19.13 -16.59
CA ASP A 73 -4.18 20.03 -17.67
C ASP A 73 -3.48 19.25 -18.78
N PRO A 74 -4.23 18.77 -19.79
CA PRO A 74 -3.63 18.00 -20.87
C PRO A 74 -2.74 18.85 -21.80
N SER A 75 -2.81 20.18 -21.72
CA SER A 75 -2.02 21.08 -22.57
C SER A 75 -0.71 21.50 -21.90
N ALA A 76 -0.49 21.15 -20.64
CA ALA A 76 0.72 21.55 -19.92
C ALA A 76 1.97 21.00 -20.59
N THR A 77 2.93 21.90 -20.89
CA THR A 77 4.23 21.53 -21.43
C THR A 77 5.36 21.81 -20.45
N THR A 78 5.07 22.55 -19.38
CA THR A 78 6.02 22.91 -18.33
C THR A 78 5.27 23.13 -17.02
N PHE A 79 5.99 23.39 -15.95
CA PHE A 79 5.44 23.73 -14.64
C PHE A 79 6.31 24.76 -13.93
N ALA A 80 5.84 25.34 -12.85
CA ALA A 80 6.48 26.46 -12.16
C ALA A 80 7.86 26.10 -11.62
N ALA A 81 8.80 27.01 -11.74
CA ALA A 81 10.10 26.92 -11.06
C ALA A 81 9.88 26.97 -9.54
N LEU A 82 10.83 26.43 -8.79
CA LEU A 82 10.83 26.64 -7.34
C LEU A 82 11.05 28.12 -7.04
N ALA A 83 10.35 28.63 -6.05
CA ALA A 83 10.61 29.96 -5.54
C ALA A 83 12.04 30.03 -4.97
N ALA A 84 12.70 31.15 -5.19
CA ALA A 84 14.05 31.34 -4.68
C ALA A 84 14.06 31.39 -3.14
N ASP A 85 15.13 30.83 -2.57
CA ASP A 85 15.43 30.92 -1.15
C ASP A 85 16.87 31.41 -1.02
N GLY A 86 17.14 32.30 -0.09
CA GLY A 86 18.48 32.82 0.13
C GLY A 86 19.56 31.79 0.45
N SER A 87 19.16 30.58 0.78
CA SER A 87 20.07 29.46 1.01
C SER A 87 20.40 28.67 -0.25
N ASP A 88 19.78 29.01 -1.39
CA ASP A 88 19.97 28.27 -2.64
C ASP A 88 21.41 28.39 -3.16
N THR A 89 21.98 27.27 -3.55
CA THR A 89 23.34 27.19 -4.12
C THR A 89 23.33 27.26 -5.65
N VAL A 90 22.15 27.08 -6.26
CA VAL A 90 21.98 27.17 -7.72
C VAL A 90 20.70 27.95 -8.02
N ASP A 91 20.65 28.53 -9.22
CA ASP A 91 19.45 29.22 -9.69
C ASP A 91 18.39 28.19 -10.12
N ASN A 92 17.35 28.05 -9.31
CA ASN A 92 16.28 27.10 -9.55
C ASN A 92 15.43 27.46 -10.79
N SER A 93 15.53 28.70 -11.28
CA SER A 93 14.78 29.12 -12.47
C SER A 93 15.38 28.57 -13.77
N THR A 94 16.64 28.16 -13.76
CA THR A 94 17.34 27.70 -14.96
C THR A 94 17.21 26.23 -15.25
N THR A 95 16.50 25.47 -14.41
CA THR A 95 16.29 24.05 -14.64
C THR A 95 15.35 23.82 -15.84
N SER A 96 15.57 22.73 -16.58
CA SER A 96 14.64 22.29 -17.62
C SER A 96 13.43 21.63 -16.93
N ARG A 97 12.23 22.16 -17.18
CA ARG A 97 11.00 21.66 -16.58
C ARG A 97 10.01 21.28 -17.68
N TRP A 98 9.67 20.00 -17.75
CA TRP A 98 8.81 19.46 -18.79
C TRP A 98 7.60 18.78 -18.18
N ALA A 99 6.41 19.14 -18.67
CA ALA A 99 5.17 18.45 -18.38
C ALA A 99 4.63 17.84 -19.65
N GLY A 100 3.80 16.81 -19.55
CA GLY A 100 3.20 16.17 -20.71
C GLY A 100 2.43 14.92 -20.33
N MET A 101 2.10 14.13 -21.35
CA MET A 101 1.30 12.90 -21.18
C MET A 101 2.10 11.68 -21.62
N LEU A 102 1.95 10.58 -20.88
CA LEU A 102 2.54 9.28 -21.21
C LEU A 102 1.59 8.19 -20.76
N GLY A 103 1.10 7.37 -21.68
CA GLY A 103 0.27 6.20 -21.35
C GLY A 103 -1.02 6.52 -20.57
N GLY A 104 -1.57 7.72 -20.78
CA GLY A 104 -2.78 8.14 -20.05
C GLY A 104 -2.49 8.87 -18.74
N ALA A 105 -1.21 8.93 -18.32
CA ALA A 105 -0.80 9.64 -17.11
C ALA A 105 -0.15 10.97 -17.48
N GLN A 106 -0.37 11.99 -16.67
CA GLN A 106 0.36 13.25 -16.76
C GLN A 106 1.72 13.08 -16.06
N TYR A 107 2.77 13.70 -16.58
CA TYR A 107 4.09 13.67 -15.93
C TYR A 107 4.68 15.06 -15.76
N ASN A 108 5.56 15.16 -14.75
CA ASN A 108 6.50 16.25 -14.56
C ASN A 108 7.92 15.69 -14.54
N VAL A 109 8.85 16.37 -15.23
CA VAL A 109 10.27 16.03 -15.26
C VAL A 109 11.06 17.32 -15.09
N GLU A 110 12.06 17.33 -14.18
CA GLU A 110 12.94 18.48 -14.01
C GLU A 110 14.40 18.03 -14.02
N VAL A 111 15.20 18.74 -14.83
CA VAL A 111 16.62 18.40 -15.00
C VAL A 111 17.44 19.68 -14.76
N PRO A 112 18.29 19.70 -13.73
CA PRO A 112 19.13 20.88 -13.49
C PRO A 112 20.18 21.07 -14.60
N ALA A 113 20.69 22.28 -14.73
CA ALA A 113 21.72 22.60 -15.74
C ALA A 113 22.95 21.72 -15.53
N ASN A 114 23.38 21.54 -14.28
CA ASN A 114 24.54 20.74 -13.87
C ASN A 114 24.16 19.30 -13.52
N TRP A 115 23.28 18.67 -14.33
CA TRP A 115 22.82 17.31 -14.08
C TRP A 115 23.98 16.34 -13.84
N ASN A 116 23.91 15.59 -12.73
CA ASN A 116 24.96 14.67 -12.31
C ASN A 116 24.88 13.28 -12.96
N GLY A 117 23.94 13.08 -13.88
CA GLY A 117 23.73 11.80 -14.57
C GLY A 117 22.83 10.83 -13.81
N GLN A 118 22.18 11.25 -12.74
CA GLN A 118 21.33 10.38 -11.91
C GLN A 118 19.88 10.88 -11.92
N LEU A 119 18.94 9.93 -11.89
CA LEU A 119 17.50 10.19 -11.97
C LEU A 119 16.80 9.70 -10.72
N VAL A 120 15.93 10.52 -10.16
CA VAL A 120 15.11 10.16 -9.00
C VAL A 120 13.64 10.11 -9.43
N MET A 121 13.01 8.94 -9.33
CA MET A 121 11.57 8.81 -9.55
C MET A 121 10.85 9.13 -8.26
N TYR A 122 9.80 9.93 -8.36
CA TYR A 122 8.97 10.30 -7.20
C TYR A 122 7.56 9.73 -7.36
N ALA A 123 7.14 8.94 -6.37
CA ALA A 123 5.80 8.36 -6.31
C ALA A 123 4.96 9.12 -5.28
N HIS A 124 3.88 9.77 -5.74
CA HIS A 124 3.00 10.53 -4.84
C HIS A 124 2.03 9.60 -4.09
N GLY A 125 1.44 10.11 -3.02
CA GLY A 125 0.47 9.38 -2.19
C GLY A 125 -0.91 9.29 -2.85
N TYR A 126 -1.86 8.71 -2.10
CA TYR A 126 -3.25 8.55 -2.53
C TYR A 126 -3.85 9.91 -2.88
N ALA A 127 -4.39 10.01 -4.09
CA ALA A 127 -4.93 11.27 -4.63
C ALA A 127 -6.46 11.32 -4.64
N GLY A 128 -7.12 10.39 -3.93
CA GLY A 128 -8.58 10.38 -3.82
C GLY A 128 -9.26 9.60 -4.93
N GLU A 129 -10.56 9.82 -5.06
CA GLU A 129 -11.45 9.09 -5.96
C GLU A 129 -11.92 9.91 -7.17
N GLY A 130 -11.40 11.13 -7.30
CA GLY A 130 -11.77 11.98 -8.42
C GLY A 130 -11.21 11.45 -9.73
N ASN A 131 -11.70 12.01 -10.82
CA ASN A 131 -11.29 11.58 -12.16
C ASN A 131 -10.17 12.44 -12.77
N LEU A 132 -9.73 13.50 -12.07
CA LEU A 132 -8.65 14.36 -12.57
C LEU A 132 -7.31 13.87 -12.05
N LEU A 133 -6.37 13.69 -12.97
CA LEU A 133 -5.01 13.23 -12.69
C LEU A 133 -4.07 14.42 -12.63
N GLN A 134 -3.21 14.48 -11.62
CA GLN A 134 -2.27 15.58 -11.46
C GLN A 134 -0.91 15.06 -11.01
N ALA A 135 0.13 15.34 -11.79
CA ALA A 135 1.49 14.96 -11.43
C ALA A 135 1.97 15.80 -10.25
N GLY A 136 2.58 15.15 -9.28
CA GLY A 136 3.16 15.81 -8.12
C GLY A 136 4.58 16.30 -8.36
N THR A 137 5.18 16.81 -7.28
CA THR A 137 6.61 17.12 -7.21
C THR A 137 7.17 16.51 -5.92
N PRO A 138 8.43 16.05 -5.92
CA PRO A 138 9.01 15.53 -4.69
C PRO A 138 9.15 16.63 -3.63
N THR A 139 8.93 16.28 -2.39
CA THR A 139 9.05 17.22 -1.28
C THR A 139 10.48 17.75 -1.15
N ILE A 140 11.47 16.90 -1.46
CA ILE A 140 12.89 17.31 -1.42
C ILE A 140 13.36 17.83 -2.80
N ARG A 141 12.45 18.42 -3.59
CA ARG A 141 12.75 18.94 -4.94
C ARG A 141 13.94 19.88 -4.93
N ARG A 142 13.99 20.84 -3.99
CA ARG A 142 15.09 21.81 -3.87
C ARG A 142 16.43 21.11 -3.68
N TYR A 143 16.48 20.18 -2.73
CA TYR A 143 17.68 19.37 -2.46
C TYR A 143 18.14 18.63 -3.72
N LEU A 144 17.18 17.99 -4.43
CA LEU A 144 17.53 17.21 -5.63
C LEU A 144 18.19 18.08 -6.69
N ILE A 145 17.58 19.21 -7.05
CA ILE A 145 18.15 20.05 -8.12
C ILE A 145 19.46 20.72 -7.70
N GLN A 146 19.61 21.09 -6.43
CA GLN A 146 20.85 21.70 -5.94
C GLN A 146 22.01 20.70 -5.89
N ASN A 147 21.71 19.40 -5.75
CA ASN A 147 22.72 18.35 -5.79
C ASN A 147 22.83 17.67 -7.16
N GLY A 148 22.26 18.28 -8.19
CA GLY A 148 22.43 17.85 -9.57
C GLY A 148 21.56 16.70 -10.01
N TYR A 149 20.59 16.25 -9.20
CA TYR A 149 19.71 15.14 -9.57
C TYR A 149 18.58 15.62 -10.47
N ALA A 150 18.34 14.91 -11.57
CA ALA A 150 17.06 15.02 -12.27
C ALA A 150 16.00 14.26 -11.48
N TRP A 151 14.75 14.71 -11.57
CA TRP A 151 13.64 13.94 -10.98
C TRP A 151 12.48 13.87 -11.96
N ALA A 152 11.64 12.84 -11.78
CA ALA A 152 10.44 12.66 -12.59
C ALA A 152 9.32 12.09 -11.73
N ALA A 153 8.10 12.53 -12.00
CA ALA A 153 6.90 12.09 -11.28
C ALA A 153 5.74 11.90 -12.25
N SER A 154 5.03 10.78 -12.09
CA SER A 154 3.80 10.47 -12.83
C SER A 154 2.59 10.78 -11.95
N SER A 155 1.49 11.25 -12.56
CA SER A 155 0.19 11.32 -11.88
C SER A 155 -0.43 9.93 -11.69
N TYR A 156 0.17 8.92 -12.28
CA TYR A 156 -0.44 7.63 -12.61
C TYR A 156 -1.63 7.82 -13.55
N SER A 157 -2.02 6.73 -14.24
CA SER A 157 -3.16 6.75 -15.18
C SER A 157 -4.49 6.54 -14.47
N LYS A 158 -4.47 6.31 -13.17
CA LYS A 158 -5.64 6.03 -12.32
C LYS A 158 -5.48 6.70 -10.97
N ASN A 159 -6.56 7.23 -10.42
CA ASN A 159 -6.67 7.55 -9.00
C ASN A 159 -7.10 6.30 -8.22
N TYR A 160 -7.66 6.45 -7.05
CA TYR A 160 -7.94 5.34 -6.11
C TYR A 160 -6.64 4.72 -5.58
N TYR A 161 -6.73 3.59 -4.91
CA TYR A 161 -5.57 2.91 -4.35
C TYR A 161 -4.98 1.96 -5.40
N ASP A 162 -4.52 2.51 -6.52
CA ASP A 162 -4.07 1.73 -7.68
C ASP A 162 -2.55 1.66 -7.72
N VAL A 163 -1.97 0.81 -6.87
CA VAL A 163 -0.51 0.64 -6.78
C VAL A 163 0.05 0.02 -8.06
N ARG A 164 -0.74 -0.82 -8.75
CA ARG A 164 -0.32 -1.39 -10.04
C ARG A 164 -0.06 -0.28 -11.06
N ALA A 165 -1.03 0.61 -11.24
CA ALA A 165 -0.85 1.76 -12.15
C ALA A 165 0.32 2.63 -11.69
N GLY A 166 0.44 2.84 -10.36
CA GLY A 166 1.53 3.61 -9.80
C GLY A 166 2.91 3.08 -10.19
N VAL A 167 3.12 1.78 -10.05
CA VAL A 167 4.40 1.14 -10.41
C VAL A 167 4.62 1.20 -11.92
N GLU A 168 3.61 0.78 -12.71
CA GLU A 168 3.77 0.69 -14.17
C GLU A 168 4.02 2.07 -14.80
N ASP A 169 3.27 3.09 -14.37
CA ASP A 169 3.39 4.43 -14.96
C ASP A 169 4.68 5.14 -14.51
N THR A 170 5.11 4.92 -13.26
CA THR A 170 6.40 5.44 -12.78
C THR A 170 7.55 4.79 -13.54
N ASN A 171 7.49 3.47 -13.73
CA ASN A 171 8.53 2.74 -14.49
C ASN A 171 8.52 3.15 -15.97
N ALA A 172 7.33 3.29 -16.58
CA ALA A 172 7.23 3.74 -17.98
C ALA A 172 7.88 5.11 -18.14
N LEU A 173 7.65 6.04 -17.20
CA LEU A 173 8.23 7.37 -17.24
C LEU A 173 9.75 7.31 -17.11
N ALA A 174 10.28 6.48 -16.21
CA ALA A 174 11.74 6.30 -16.07
C ALA A 174 12.37 5.82 -17.38
N LEU A 175 11.73 4.86 -18.05
CA LEU A 175 12.21 4.31 -19.33
C LEU A 175 12.13 5.34 -20.47
N GLN A 176 11.21 6.29 -20.40
CA GLN A 176 11.01 7.32 -21.43
C GLN A 176 11.78 8.63 -21.15
N PHE A 177 12.50 8.72 -20.03
CA PHE A 177 13.18 9.94 -19.59
C PHE A 177 14.03 10.57 -20.70
N ASN A 178 14.92 9.78 -21.34
CA ASN A 178 15.81 10.28 -22.38
C ASN A 178 15.06 10.69 -23.67
N ALA A 179 14.03 9.94 -24.04
CA ALA A 179 13.22 10.28 -25.20
C ALA A 179 12.47 11.59 -24.97
N ILE A 180 11.93 11.79 -23.76
CA ILE A 180 11.26 13.04 -23.37
C ILE A 180 12.27 14.21 -23.44
N ALA A 181 13.45 14.07 -22.84
CA ALA A 181 14.48 15.10 -22.85
C ALA A 181 14.85 15.48 -24.29
N LYS A 182 15.10 14.48 -25.14
CA LYS A 182 15.46 14.68 -26.54
C LYS A 182 14.36 15.43 -27.31
N ALA A 183 13.10 15.04 -27.09
CA ALA A 183 11.96 15.70 -27.74
C ALA A 183 11.81 17.16 -27.31
N ARG A 184 12.36 17.50 -26.13
CA ARG A 184 12.35 18.86 -25.58
C ARG A 184 13.66 19.60 -25.86
N GLY A 185 14.48 19.08 -26.76
CA GLY A 185 15.71 19.75 -27.24
C GLY A 185 16.93 19.55 -26.35
N ARG A 186 16.89 18.67 -25.38
CA ARG A 186 18.05 18.41 -24.50
C ARG A 186 18.49 16.95 -24.64
N ASN A 187 19.61 16.75 -25.31
CA ASN A 187 20.15 15.42 -25.60
C ASN A 187 21.00 14.96 -24.41
N LEU A 188 20.42 14.10 -23.57
CA LEU A 188 21.05 13.60 -22.34
C LEU A 188 21.54 12.17 -22.53
N ALA A 189 22.65 11.82 -21.85
CA ALA A 189 23.06 10.42 -21.72
C ALA A 189 22.01 9.65 -20.91
N ALA A 190 22.01 8.34 -20.99
CA ALA A 190 21.15 7.52 -20.14
C ALA A 190 21.53 7.73 -18.67
N PRO A 191 20.57 7.74 -17.74
CA PRO A 191 20.92 7.85 -16.33
C PRO A 191 21.88 6.72 -15.90
N SER A 192 22.96 7.11 -15.21
CA SER A 192 23.92 6.12 -14.68
C SER A 192 23.33 5.36 -13.49
N LYS A 193 22.41 5.99 -12.75
CA LYS A 193 21.70 5.42 -11.61
C LYS A 193 20.26 5.92 -11.62
N ILE A 194 19.34 5.07 -11.17
CA ILE A 194 17.94 5.45 -11.00
C ILE A 194 17.53 5.10 -9.57
N PHE A 195 17.00 6.06 -8.85
CA PHE A 195 16.50 5.91 -7.48
C PHE A 195 15.00 6.14 -7.46
N ILE A 196 14.34 5.67 -6.39
CA ILE A 196 12.91 5.90 -6.24
C ILE A 196 12.60 6.30 -4.79
N THR A 197 11.68 7.26 -4.64
CA THR A 197 11.19 7.71 -3.33
C THR A 197 9.71 8.03 -3.43
N GLY A 198 8.99 7.97 -2.32
CA GLY A 198 7.56 8.27 -2.34
C GLY A 198 6.94 8.21 -0.97
N HIS A 199 5.75 8.82 -0.86
CA HIS A 199 5.03 9.00 0.40
C HIS A 199 3.73 8.19 0.40
N SER A 200 3.38 7.56 1.55
CA SER A 200 2.06 6.95 1.73
C SER A 200 1.84 5.81 0.71
N MET A 201 0.80 5.88 -0.11
CA MET A 201 0.63 4.97 -1.24
C MET A 201 1.86 5.01 -2.16
N GLY A 202 2.50 6.18 -2.32
CA GLY A 202 3.75 6.30 -3.07
C GLY A 202 4.91 5.58 -2.38
N GLY A 203 4.89 5.49 -1.05
CA GLY A 203 5.83 4.65 -0.31
C GLY A 203 5.61 3.16 -0.58
N HIS A 204 4.33 2.74 -0.72
CA HIS A 204 4.00 1.39 -1.17
C HIS A 204 4.55 1.16 -2.59
N ILE A 205 4.27 2.09 -3.51
CA ILE A 205 4.75 2.01 -4.91
C ILE A 205 6.28 1.90 -4.91
N THR A 206 6.96 2.74 -4.10
CA THR A 206 8.42 2.73 -3.97
C THR A 206 8.93 1.36 -3.51
N ALA A 207 8.34 0.79 -2.45
CA ALA A 207 8.76 -0.49 -1.92
C ALA A 207 8.43 -1.64 -2.89
N ALA A 208 7.26 -1.60 -3.53
CA ALA A 208 6.85 -2.64 -4.47
C ALA A 208 7.68 -2.61 -5.77
N ALA A 209 8.05 -1.41 -6.23
CA ALA A 209 8.80 -1.25 -7.49
C ALA A 209 10.16 -1.94 -7.48
N ILE A 210 10.74 -2.12 -6.28
CA ILE A 210 12.08 -2.72 -6.14
C ILE A 210 12.05 -4.24 -5.85
N GLU A 211 10.84 -4.83 -5.75
CA GLU A 211 10.70 -6.26 -5.45
C GLU A 211 11.07 -7.11 -6.66
N ASP A 212 11.67 -8.28 -6.41
CA ASP A 212 12.01 -9.24 -7.46
C ASP A 212 10.76 -9.68 -8.24
N GLU A 213 9.61 -9.88 -7.56
CA GLU A 213 8.35 -10.22 -8.23
C GLU A 213 7.97 -9.12 -9.24
N THR A 214 8.09 -7.86 -8.82
CA THR A 214 7.77 -6.71 -9.70
C THR A 214 8.67 -6.71 -10.93
N TYR A 215 9.97 -6.84 -10.74
CA TYR A 215 10.91 -6.87 -11.88
C TYR A 215 10.61 -8.03 -12.81
N ALA A 216 10.22 -9.19 -12.27
CA ALA A 216 9.89 -10.36 -13.08
C ALA A 216 8.62 -10.16 -13.90
N THR A 217 7.57 -9.53 -13.34
CA THR A 217 6.22 -9.58 -13.91
C THR A 217 5.70 -8.25 -14.47
N ALA A 218 6.28 -7.09 -14.08
CA ALA A 218 5.84 -5.80 -14.59
C ALA A 218 6.00 -5.70 -16.11
N ASN A 219 5.12 -4.94 -16.76
CA ASN A 219 5.23 -4.63 -18.18
C ASN A 219 6.38 -3.66 -18.44
N HIS A 220 6.60 -2.71 -17.51
CA HIS A 220 7.70 -1.75 -17.59
C HIS A 220 8.71 -2.06 -16.48
N LYS A 221 9.89 -2.54 -16.87
CA LYS A 221 10.89 -3.07 -15.93
C LYS A 221 12.02 -2.06 -15.74
N VAL A 222 12.20 -1.61 -14.50
CA VAL A 222 13.29 -0.70 -14.12
C VAL A 222 14.09 -1.36 -13.00
N LYS A 223 15.42 -1.32 -13.12
CA LYS A 223 16.32 -1.71 -12.02
C LYS A 223 16.72 -0.46 -11.26
N TYR A 224 16.17 -0.32 -10.08
CA TYR A 224 16.50 0.80 -9.20
C TYR A 224 17.80 0.49 -8.44
N ASN A 225 18.53 1.56 -8.10
CA ASN A 225 19.80 1.47 -7.38
C ASN A 225 19.64 1.73 -5.88
N GLY A 226 18.51 2.28 -5.46
CA GLY A 226 18.18 2.51 -4.06
C GLY A 226 16.78 3.07 -3.94
N ALA A 227 16.21 3.00 -2.72
CA ALA A 227 14.82 3.40 -2.50
C ALA A 227 14.63 4.06 -1.14
N VAL A 228 13.72 5.06 -1.07
CA VAL A 228 13.34 5.70 0.20
C VAL A 228 11.81 5.74 0.30
N PRO A 229 11.17 4.64 0.74
CA PRO A 229 9.73 4.68 1.06
C PRO A 229 9.51 5.48 2.35
N MET A 230 8.61 6.44 2.31
CA MET A 230 8.31 7.32 3.46
C MET A 230 6.84 7.18 3.85
N CYS A 231 6.56 7.04 5.16
CA CYS A 231 5.20 6.79 5.68
C CYS A 231 4.48 5.74 4.83
N GLY A 232 5.23 4.74 4.34
CA GLY A 232 4.78 3.84 3.29
C GLY A 232 3.88 2.73 3.77
N VAL A 233 2.95 2.30 2.90
CA VAL A 233 2.15 1.10 3.15
C VAL A 233 3.03 -0.11 2.81
N VAL A 234 4.09 -0.29 3.60
CA VAL A 234 5.09 -1.34 3.35
C VAL A 234 4.68 -2.72 3.87
N GLY A 235 3.46 -2.82 4.38
CA GLY A 235 2.78 -4.08 4.65
C GLY A 235 1.75 -4.46 3.59
N ASP A 236 1.68 -3.75 2.48
CA ASP A 236 0.73 -3.91 1.37
C ASP A 236 -0.71 -4.11 1.87
N THR A 237 -1.39 -5.23 1.57
CA THR A 237 -2.78 -5.44 1.97
C THR A 237 -3.00 -5.52 3.48
N GLU A 238 -1.93 -5.67 4.28
CA GLU A 238 -2.09 -5.70 5.73
C GLU A 238 -2.53 -4.34 6.31
N LEU A 239 -2.39 -3.25 5.56
CA LEU A 239 -2.99 -1.97 5.97
C LEU A 239 -4.51 -2.08 6.05
N PHE A 240 -5.12 -2.72 5.06
CA PHE A 240 -6.58 -2.87 5.01
C PHE A 240 -7.06 -3.81 6.13
N ASP A 241 -6.26 -4.83 6.45
CA ASP A 241 -6.53 -5.71 7.59
C ASP A 241 -6.51 -4.92 8.90
N TYR A 242 -5.59 -3.96 9.05
CA TYR A 242 -5.55 -3.09 10.23
C TYR A 242 -6.83 -2.22 10.30
N PHE A 243 -7.25 -1.63 9.19
CA PHE A 243 -8.49 -0.84 9.17
C PHE A 243 -9.68 -1.71 9.62
N ALA A 244 -9.75 -2.93 9.09
CA ALA A 244 -10.82 -3.87 9.48
C ALA A 244 -10.73 -4.25 10.96
N ALA A 245 -9.51 -4.55 11.46
CA ALA A 245 -9.31 -4.91 12.87
C ALA A 245 -9.72 -3.76 13.79
N ALA A 246 -9.35 -2.52 13.45
CA ALA A 246 -9.74 -1.34 14.21
C ALA A 246 -11.26 -1.17 14.23
N GLN A 247 -11.93 -1.46 13.11
CA GLN A 247 -13.38 -1.32 13.02
C GLN A 247 -14.12 -2.43 13.76
N VAL A 248 -13.75 -3.72 13.56
CA VAL A 248 -14.47 -4.81 14.21
C VAL A 248 -14.30 -4.79 15.74
N THR A 249 -13.15 -4.33 16.24
CA THR A 249 -12.93 -4.17 17.67
C THR A 249 -13.74 -3.00 18.22
N ALA A 250 -13.86 -1.90 17.47
CA ALA A 250 -14.73 -0.78 17.84
C ALA A 250 -16.18 -1.24 17.94
N GLN A 251 -16.65 -2.01 16.94
CA GLN A 251 -18.00 -2.57 16.95
C GLN A 251 -18.23 -3.49 18.15
N ALA A 252 -17.27 -4.37 18.43
CA ALA A 252 -17.39 -5.31 19.54
C ALA A 252 -17.50 -4.58 20.89
N LEU A 253 -16.58 -3.63 21.14
CA LEU A 253 -16.57 -2.87 22.40
C LEU A 253 -17.80 -1.97 22.56
N ALA A 254 -18.36 -1.50 21.45
CA ALA A 254 -19.59 -0.67 21.49
C ALA A 254 -20.89 -1.52 21.49
N GLY A 255 -20.80 -2.85 21.69
CA GLY A 255 -21.95 -3.72 21.74
C GLY A 255 -22.61 -3.98 20.38
N LYS A 256 -21.85 -3.82 19.29
CA LYS A 256 -22.32 -4.03 17.91
C LYS A 256 -21.54 -5.13 17.20
N ALA A 257 -21.03 -6.11 17.94
CA ALA A 257 -20.13 -7.15 17.42
C ALA A 257 -20.69 -7.88 16.20
N SER A 258 -22.00 -8.17 16.19
CA SER A 258 -22.63 -8.94 15.09
C SER A 258 -23.07 -8.08 13.91
N TYR A 259 -22.91 -6.76 13.97
CA TYR A 259 -23.38 -5.88 12.88
C TYR A 259 -22.48 -6.03 11.65
N PRO A 260 -23.06 -6.15 10.44
CA PRO A 260 -22.25 -6.36 9.24
C PRO A 260 -21.23 -5.25 9.00
N THR A 261 -19.97 -5.62 8.89
CA THR A 261 -18.84 -4.68 8.74
C THR A 261 -18.99 -3.69 7.56
N PRO A 262 -19.52 -4.12 6.38
CA PRO A 262 -19.69 -3.15 5.27
C PRO A 262 -20.77 -2.10 5.51
N LYS A 263 -21.60 -2.27 6.54
CA LYS A 263 -22.67 -1.32 6.85
C LYS A 263 -22.31 -0.36 7.97
N TRP A 264 -21.00 -0.02 8.06
CA TRP A 264 -20.49 0.86 9.12
C TRP A 264 -21.30 2.16 9.26
N ALA A 265 -21.67 2.77 8.13
CA ALA A 265 -22.40 4.04 8.15
C ALA A 265 -23.72 3.98 8.96
N ASP A 266 -24.36 2.81 9.03
CA ASP A 266 -25.61 2.65 9.76
C ASP A 266 -25.44 2.72 11.28
N ILE A 267 -24.25 2.42 11.78
CA ILE A 267 -23.97 2.32 13.22
C ILE A 267 -22.92 3.31 13.73
N ALA A 268 -22.27 4.07 12.84
CA ALA A 268 -21.21 4.99 13.21
C ALA A 268 -21.67 5.98 14.30
N ALA A 269 -22.91 6.50 14.17
CA ALA A 269 -23.48 7.44 15.12
C ALA A 269 -23.75 6.82 16.51
N GLN A 270 -23.73 5.48 16.62
CA GLN A 270 -23.88 4.78 17.89
C GLN A 270 -22.52 4.34 18.44
N VAL A 271 -21.61 3.87 17.58
CA VAL A 271 -20.29 3.38 18.00
C VAL A 271 -19.39 4.55 18.46
N THR A 272 -19.39 5.64 17.72
CA THR A 272 -18.49 6.76 18.02
C THR A 272 -18.67 7.28 19.45
N PRO A 273 -19.88 7.67 19.89
CA PRO A 273 -20.03 8.19 21.27
C PRO A 273 -19.91 7.12 22.37
N ALA A 274 -20.05 5.84 22.02
CA ALA A 274 -19.78 4.76 22.98
C ALA A 274 -18.29 4.73 23.33
N LEU A 275 -17.43 5.01 22.35
CA LEU A 275 -15.97 4.90 22.53
C LEU A 275 -15.29 6.24 22.81
N PHE A 276 -15.87 7.36 22.35
CA PHE A 276 -15.22 8.67 22.45
C PHE A 276 -16.22 9.73 22.94
N SER A 277 -15.81 10.46 23.97
CA SER A 277 -16.54 11.63 24.42
C SER A 277 -16.34 12.83 23.52
N THR A 278 -15.22 12.85 22.79
CA THR A 278 -14.90 13.84 21.74
C THR A 278 -14.29 13.09 20.56
N PHE A 279 -14.78 13.39 19.35
CA PHE A 279 -14.25 12.76 18.13
C PHE A 279 -14.32 13.78 16.99
N SER A 280 -13.21 14.49 16.79
CA SER A 280 -13.10 15.55 15.77
C SER A 280 -11.73 15.50 15.11
N ALA A 281 -11.55 16.26 14.03
CA ALA A 281 -10.29 16.33 13.29
C ALA A 281 -9.13 16.89 14.13
N THR A 282 -9.42 17.54 15.25
CA THR A 282 -8.39 18.16 16.09
C THR A 282 -8.38 17.64 17.52
N ALA A 283 -9.34 16.78 17.90
CA ALA A 283 -9.42 16.27 19.27
C ALA A 283 -10.17 14.95 19.31
N ILE A 284 -9.56 13.96 19.95
CA ILE A 284 -10.21 12.69 20.29
C ILE A 284 -9.97 12.44 21.77
N ALA A 285 -11.05 12.12 22.50
CA ALA A 285 -10.96 11.78 23.92
C ALA A 285 -11.74 10.48 24.18
N PRO A 286 -11.07 9.42 24.66
CA PRO A 286 -11.77 8.19 25.01
C PRO A 286 -12.88 8.41 26.03
N ASN A 287 -13.95 7.62 25.92
CA ASN A 287 -15.13 7.71 26.79
C ASN A 287 -15.10 6.58 27.84
N GLY A 288 -14.68 6.94 29.03
CA GLY A 288 -14.71 6.02 30.19
C GLY A 288 -13.85 4.78 29.98
N THR A 289 -14.26 3.67 30.63
CA THR A 289 -13.51 2.41 30.59
C THR A 289 -13.44 1.84 29.17
N VAL A 290 -14.58 1.81 28.47
CA VAL A 290 -14.66 1.17 27.14
C VAL A 290 -13.80 1.95 26.13
N GLY A 291 -13.84 3.29 26.20
CA GLY A 291 -13.00 4.11 25.33
C GLY A 291 -11.51 3.89 25.59
N ASN A 292 -11.12 3.76 26.88
CA ASN A 292 -9.71 3.48 27.23
C ASN A 292 -9.30 2.07 26.80
N GLN A 293 -10.19 1.10 26.90
CA GLN A 293 -9.94 -0.25 26.37
C GLN A 293 -9.68 -0.19 24.84
N TYR A 294 -10.51 0.58 24.13
CA TYR A 294 -10.33 0.73 22.67
C TYR A 294 -9.01 1.44 22.35
N ALA A 295 -8.64 2.48 23.12
CA ALA A 295 -7.34 3.16 22.92
C ALA A 295 -6.18 2.17 23.10
N SER A 296 -6.26 1.27 24.10
CA SER A 296 -5.24 0.23 24.28
C SER A 296 -5.19 -0.74 23.10
N VAL A 297 -6.34 -1.14 22.57
CA VAL A 297 -6.39 -1.99 21.38
C VAL A 297 -5.71 -1.29 20.20
N LEU A 298 -6.02 -0.01 19.99
CA LEU A 298 -5.40 0.78 18.91
C LEU A 298 -3.88 0.87 19.09
N GLU A 299 -3.41 1.09 20.31
CA GLU A 299 -1.96 1.16 20.58
C GLU A 299 -1.28 -0.13 20.14
N ASN A 300 -1.86 -1.27 20.53
CA ASN A 300 -1.31 -2.58 20.19
C ASN A 300 -1.39 -2.86 18.67
N LEU A 301 -2.49 -2.51 18.02
CA LEU A 301 -2.66 -2.70 16.57
C LEU A 301 -1.67 -1.85 15.75
N THR A 302 -1.32 -0.67 16.26
CA THR A 302 -0.53 0.30 15.50
C THR A 302 0.97 0.22 15.76
N GLY A 303 1.44 -0.75 16.58
CA GLY A 303 2.88 -0.97 16.76
C GLY A 303 3.31 -1.09 18.22
N GLY A 304 2.39 -1.04 19.16
CA GLY A 304 2.63 -1.21 20.58
C GLY A 304 2.93 0.10 21.30
N PRO A 305 3.14 0.05 22.62
CA PRO A 305 3.44 1.23 23.42
C PRO A 305 4.70 1.96 22.92
N ARG A 306 4.55 3.28 22.67
CA ARG A 306 5.62 4.10 22.09
C ARG A 306 5.37 5.57 22.39
N PRO A 307 6.43 6.41 22.32
CA PRO A 307 6.23 7.85 22.47
C PRO A 307 5.23 8.40 21.45
N LEU A 308 4.50 9.41 21.85
CA LEU A 308 3.55 10.17 21.03
C LEU A 308 2.25 9.44 20.72
N PHE A 309 2.08 8.14 21.04
CA PHE A 309 0.82 7.47 20.72
C PHE A 309 -0.38 8.23 21.30
N ASN A 310 -0.36 8.49 22.62
CA ASN A 310 -1.47 9.19 23.28
C ASN A 310 -1.66 10.62 22.74
N PHE A 311 -0.55 11.30 22.48
CA PHE A 311 -0.61 12.67 21.93
C PHE A 311 -1.25 12.64 20.53
N SER A 312 -0.88 11.69 19.71
CA SER A 312 -1.44 11.54 18.36
C SER A 312 -2.92 11.18 18.40
N LEU A 313 -3.30 10.24 19.26
CA LEU A 313 -4.71 9.86 19.40
C LEU A 313 -5.54 11.07 19.86
N GLN A 314 -5.06 11.80 20.87
CA GLN A 314 -5.77 12.96 21.42
C GLN A 314 -5.95 14.09 20.39
N ASN A 315 -5.01 14.26 19.47
CA ASN A 315 -5.09 15.29 18.46
C ASN A 315 -5.89 14.89 17.22
N GLY A 316 -6.28 13.61 17.10
CA GLY A 316 -7.24 13.11 16.14
C GLY A 316 -6.86 13.16 14.67
N ARG A 317 -5.65 13.59 14.33
CA ARG A 317 -5.34 14.04 12.96
C ARG A 317 -5.35 12.94 11.90
N SER A 318 -4.98 11.72 12.25
CA SER A 318 -4.95 10.65 11.24
C SER A 318 -5.91 9.50 11.55
N PHE A 319 -6.37 9.36 12.80
CA PHE A 319 -7.25 8.25 13.16
C PHE A 319 -8.65 8.37 12.58
N GLN A 320 -9.19 9.58 12.43
CA GLN A 320 -10.56 9.74 11.91
C GLN A 320 -10.78 9.08 10.55
N ALA A 321 -9.71 8.90 9.77
CA ALA A 321 -9.78 8.31 8.44
C ALA A 321 -9.71 6.77 8.46
N VAL A 322 -9.69 6.13 9.64
CA VAL A 322 -9.51 4.67 9.73
C VAL A 322 -10.83 3.91 9.58
N TRP A 323 -11.91 4.42 10.16
CA TRP A 323 -13.20 3.71 10.16
C TRP A 323 -13.99 3.93 8.87
N GLY A 324 -14.56 2.84 8.33
CA GLY A 324 -15.48 2.92 7.21
C GLY A 324 -14.84 3.29 5.87
N VAL A 325 -13.52 3.17 5.75
CA VAL A 325 -12.79 3.65 4.56
C VAL A 325 -12.70 2.60 3.46
N PHE A 326 -12.89 1.32 3.78
CA PHE A 326 -12.71 0.28 2.76
C PHE A 326 -14.03 -0.04 2.06
N GLY A 327 -13.93 -0.34 0.78
CA GLY A 327 -15.06 -0.80 -0.01
C GLY A 327 -15.37 -2.28 0.24
N SER A 328 -16.29 -2.82 -0.54
CA SER A 328 -16.71 -4.22 -0.40
C SER A 328 -15.58 -5.23 -0.63
N ASP A 329 -14.54 -4.80 -1.30
CA ASP A 329 -13.36 -5.63 -1.61
C ASP A 329 -12.27 -5.52 -0.54
N GLY A 330 -12.46 -4.65 0.46
CA GLY A 330 -11.50 -4.45 1.54
C GLY A 330 -10.38 -3.46 1.25
N THR A 331 -10.27 -2.94 0.02
CA THR A 331 -9.33 -1.86 -0.27
C THR A 331 -9.99 -0.50 -0.04
N VAL A 332 -9.18 0.55 0.05
CA VAL A 332 -9.72 1.90 0.24
C VAL A 332 -10.68 2.23 -0.90
N ASN A 333 -11.93 2.43 -0.55
CA ASN A 333 -13.02 2.77 -1.48
C ASN A 333 -13.25 1.77 -2.62
N GLY A 334 -12.65 0.57 -2.53
CA GLY A 334 -13.01 -0.56 -3.38
C GLY A 334 -12.55 -0.49 -4.83
N ILE A 335 -11.46 -1.16 -5.16
CA ILE A 335 -10.99 -1.24 -6.55
C ILE A 335 -10.97 -2.68 -7.08
N LEU A 336 -11.02 -3.67 -6.19
CA LEU A 336 -11.01 -5.08 -6.58
C LEU A 336 -12.43 -5.63 -6.64
N ASN A 337 -12.57 -6.85 -7.15
CA ASN A 337 -13.86 -7.56 -7.22
C ASN A 337 -14.05 -8.55 -6.08
N LYS A 338 -13.00 -8.81 -5.28
CA LYS A 338 -13.04 -9.76 -4.19
C LYS A 338 -12.38 -9.15 -2.96
N SER A 339 -12.93 -9.46 -1.78
CA SER A 339 -12.40 -8.91 -0.51
C SER A 339 -11.01 -9.47 -0.19
N THR A 340 -10.10 -8.55 0.13
CA THR A 340 -8.75 -8.89 0.62
C THR A 340 -8.65 -8.90 2.14
N LEU A 341 -9.72 -8.54 2.88
CA LEU A 341 -9.64 -8.37 4.33
C LEU A 341 -9.45 -9.70 5.06
N ASP A 342 -8.43 -9.75 5.92
CA ASP A 342 -8.19 -10.90 6.78
C ASP A 342 -7.83 -10.43 8.19
N THR A 343 -8.75 -10.66 9.13
CA THR A 343 -8.51 -10.34 10.54
C THR A 343 -8.20 -11.56 11.40
N ASN A 344 -8.05 -12.74 10.78
CA ASN A 344 -7.85 -13.98 11.54
C ASN A 344 -6.54 -14.02 12.31
N ARG A 345 -5.50 -13.32 11.81
CA ARG A 345 -4.19 -13.31 12.45
C ARG A 345 -4.13 -12.44 13.72
N PHE A 346 -5.10 -11.55 13.91
CA PHE A 346 -5.05 -10.62 15.05
C PHE A 346 -5.51 -11.29 16.34
N VAL A 347 -4.71 -11.08 17.39
CA VAL A 347 -5.07 -11.35 18.78
C VAL A 347 -5.11 -9.97 19.45
N TYR A 348 -6.31 -9.51 19.75
CA TYR A 348 -6.52 -8.17 20.30
C TYR A 348 -6.13 -8.15 21.77
N LYS A 349 -5.51 -7.07 22.19
CA LYS A 349 -4.97 -6.94 23.53
C LYS A 349 -5.42 -5.61 24.16
N ILE A 350 -5.90 -5.71 25.39
CA ILE A 350 -6.18 -4.58 26.27
C ILE A 350 -5.15 -4.67 27.39
N ASP A 351 -4.23 -3.72 27.46
CA ASP A 351 -3.12 -3.80 28.39
C ASP A 351 -3.61 -3.76 29.83
N GLY A 352 -3.08 -4.69 30.62
CA GLY A 352 -3.46 -4.83 32.03
C GLY A 352 -4.78 -5.54 32.30
N ASP A 353 -5.49 -5.99 31.25
CA ASP A 353 -6.81 -6.63 31.40
C ASP A 353 -6.93 -7.83 30.46
N THR A 354 -6.47 -8.99 30.95
CA THR A 354 -6.53 -10.23 30.17
C THR A 354 -7.97 -10.71 29.97
N THR A 355 -8.82 -10.52 30.98
CA THR A 355 -10.24 -10.92 30.87
C THR A 355 -10.96 -10.17 29.77
N ALA A 356 -10.83 -8.84 29.76
CA ALA A 356 -11.44 -8.01 28.70
C ALA A 356 -10.81 -8.33 27.34
N SER A 357 -9.51 -8.65 27.28
CA SER A 357 -8.86 -9.08 26.04
C SER A 357 -9.46 -10.36 25.50
N ASP A 358 -9.67 -11.37 26.35
CA ASP A 358 -10.24 -12.65 25.95
C ASP A 358 -11.69 -12.47 25.47
N GLU A 359 -12.48 -11.67 26.19
CA GLU A 359 -13.86 -11.34 25.80
C GLU A 359 -13.89 -10.64 24.42
N LEU A 360 -13.01 -9.67 24.21
CA LEU A 360 -12.93 -8.96 22.94
C LEU A 360 -12.58 -9.92 21.80
N ASN A 361 -11.61 -10.81 22.01
CA ASN A 361 -11.21 -11.79 20.98
C ASN A 361 -12.32 -12.78 20.65
N ALA A 362 -13.18 -13.11 21.63
CA ALA A 362 -14.33 -13.97 21.42
C ALA A 362 -15.45 -13.26 20.65
N LEU A 363 -15.59 -11.95 20.83
CA LEU A 363 -16.69 -11.17 20.25
C LEU A 363 -16.37 -10.56 18.88
N ALA A 364 -15.12 -10.13 18.65
CA ALA A 364 -14.76 -9.40 17.43
C ALA A 364 -14.91 -10.29 16.19
N GLN A 365 -15.56 -9.78 15.17
CA GLN A 365 -15.76 -10.50 13.91
C GLN A 365 -14.42 -10.94 13.31
N LYS A 366 -14.38 -12.18 12.80
CA LYS A 366 -13.25 -12.69 12.04
C LYS A 366 -13.60 -12.61 10.55
N LEU A 367 -12.88 -11.75 9.84
CA LEU A 367 -13.03 -11.60 8.39
C LEU A 367 -11.97 -12.48 7.71
N THR A 368 -12.35 -13.11 6.61
CA THR A 368 -11.45 -13.98 5.86
C THR A 368 -11.41 -13.51 4.41
N ALA A 369 -10.19 -13.30 3.90
CA ALA A 369 -10.00 -12.85 2.53
C ALA A 369 -10.56 -13.87 1.53
N ALA A 370 -11.15 -13.40 0.47
CA ALA A 370 -11.62 -14.26 -0.60
C ALA A 370 -10.40 -14.94 -1.28
N PRO A 371 -10.53 -16.21 -1.67
CA PRO A 371 -9.43 -16.87 -2.39
C PRO A 371 -9.05 -16.08 -3.63
N ASP A 372 -7.76 -15.93 -3.85
CA ASP A 372 -7.21 -15.26 -5.03
C ASP A 372 -7.65 -13.80 -5.21
N ALA A 373 -8.03 -13.13 -4.11
CA ALA A 373 -8.47 -11.73 -4.17
C ALA A 373 -7.44 -10.81 -4.84
N ASN A 374 -6.16 -11.11 -4.66
CA ASN A 374 -5.05 -10.31 -5.21
C ASN A 374 -4.02 -11.23 -5.88
N ARG A 375 -4.50 -12.15 -6.72
CA ARG A 375 -3.62 -13.13 -7.36
C ARG A 375 -2.63 -12.45 -8.32
N LEU A 376 -1.53 -13.15 -8.58
CA LEU A 376 -0.60 -12.71 -9.61
C LEU A 376 -1.28 -12.84 -10.98
N ARG A 377 -1.19 -11.77 -11.77
CA ARG A 377 -1.85 -11.70 -13.07
C ARG A 377 -0.93 -12.26 -14.16
N THR A 378 -1.54 -12.70 -15.23
CA THR A 378 -0.79 -13.18 -16.39
C THR A 378 -0.39 -12.03 -17.34
N ASP A 379 -0.98 -10.85 -17.14
CA ASP A 379 -0.74 -9.66 -17.98
C ASP A 379 0.02 -8.57 -17.22
N GLY A 380 0.82 -8.95 -16.22
CA GLY A 380 1.64 -8.03 -15.46
C GLY A 380 1.47 -8.18 -13.94
N LEU A 381 1.57 -7.06 -13.23
CA LEU A 381 1.53 -7.03 -11.77
C LEU A 381 0.16 -7.39 -11.20
N ARG A 382 0.14 -7.82 -9.94
CA ARG A 382 -1.08 -7.86 -9.13
C ARG A 382 -1.72 -6.46 -9.09
N TRP A 383 -3.02 -6.39 -8.79
CA TRP A 383 -3.65 -5.09 -8.60
C TRP A 383 -3.04 -4.33 -7.41
N ILE A 384 -2.75 -5.05 -6.31
CA ILE A 384 -2.03 -4.50 -5.17
C ILE A 384 -0.68 -5.22 -5.11
N PRO A 385 0.38 -4.69 -5.74
CA PRO A 385 1.69 -5.34 -5.72
C PRO A 385 2.19 -5.61 -4.31
N LYS A 386 2.82 -6.76 -4.12
CA LYS A 386 3.32 -7.21 -2.83
C LYS A 386 4.60 -6.49 -2.45
N VAL A 387 4.81 -6.38 -1.14
CA VAL A 387 6.05 -5.91 -0.53
C VAL A 387 6.58 -7.08 0.30
N ASN A 388 7.33 -7.95 -0.35
CA ASN A 388 7.79 -9.22 0.24
C ASN A 388 9.16 -9.14 0.90
N GLY A 389 9.93 -8.07 0.64
CA GLY A 389 11.30 -7.93 1.12
C GLY A 389 12.32 -8.61 0.21
N GLU A 390 12.00 -8.78 -1.07
CA GLU A 390 12.86 -9.45 -2.05
C GLU A 390 13.61 -8.43 -2.90
N PHE A 391 14.62 -7.81 -2.30
CA PHE A 391 15.48 -6.83 -2.97
C PHE A 391 16.90 -6.90 -2.42
N LYS A 392 17.86 -6.38 -3.19
CA LYS A 392 19.29 -6.35 -2.79
C LYS A 392 19.91 -5.01 -3.18
N ILE A 393 19.23 -3.93 -2.80
CA ILE A 393 19.69 -2.54 -2.97
C ILE A 393 19.44 -1.78 -1.66
N PRO A 394 20.17 -0.69 -1.40
CA PRO A 394 19.93 0.14 -0.21
C PRO A 394 18.49 0.66 -0.12
N VAL A 395 17.83 0.40 1.00
CA VAL A 395 16.50 0.91 1.29
C VAL A 395 16.53 1.60 2.66
N VAL A 396 16.14 2.88 2.69
CA VAL A 396 16.01 3.64 3.95
C VAL A 396 14.56 4.10 4.06
N THR A 397 13.86 3.69 5.11
CA THR A 397 12.48 4.15 5.34
C THR A 397 12.42 5.24 6.40
N LEU A 398 11.40 6.08 6.31
CA LEU A 398 11.00 7.02 7.37
C LEU A 398 9.56 6.73 7.76
N HIS A 399 9.28 6.72 9.08
CA HIS A 399 7.90 6.54 9.54
C HIS A 399 7.65 7.35 10.81
N THR A 400 6.51 8.05 10.88
CA THR A 400 6.14 8.83 12.07
C THR A 400 5.53 7.93 13.13
N LEU A 401 5.94 8.15 14.39
CA LEU A 401 5.49 7.33 15.51
C LEU A 401 4.00 7.48 15.81
N GLY A 402 3.45 8.64 15.49
CA GLY A 402 2.05 8.94 15.78
C GLY A 402 1.09 8.70 14.62
N ASP A 403 1.57 8.14 13.52
CA ASP A 403 0.71 7.86 12.37
C ASP A 403 -0.29 6.76 12.74
N MET A 404 -1.57 7.08 12.70
CA MET A 404 -2.64 6.12 12.96
C MET A 404 -3.42 5.75 11.70
N TYR A 405 -3.06 6.35 10.55
CA TYR A 405 -3.65 5.99 9.27
C TYR A 405 -2.85 4.89 8.57
N VAL A 406 -1.55 5.13 8.39
CA VAL A 406 -0.60 4.09 7.98
C VAL A 406 0.29 3.83 9.20
N PRO A 407 -0.06 2.87 10.06
CA PRO A 407 0.53 2.82 11.39
C PRO A 407 1.98 2.33 11.38
N PHE A 408 2.70 2.65 12.47
CA PHE A 408 4.08 2.23 12.65
C PHE A 408 4.25 0.71 12.54
N SER A 409 3.21 -0.08 12.81
CA SER A 409 3.23 -1.53 12.63
C SER A 409 3.59 -1.94 11.19
N MET A 410 3.37 -1.08 10.19
CA MET A 410 3.79 -1.37 8.80
C MET A 410 5.32 -1.55 8.74
N GLU A 411 6.08 -0.73 9.47
CA GLU A 411 7.54 -0.87 9.52
C GLU A 411 7.95 -2.20 10.18
N GLN A 412 7.21 -2.63 11.19
CA GLN A 412 7.46 -3.91 11.87
C GLN A 412 7.19 -5.10 10.94
N ILE A 413 6.11 -5.02 10.17
CA ILE A 413 5.76 -6.04 9.16
C ILE A 413 6.88 -6.12 8.11
N TYR A 414 7.29 -4.96 7.58
CA TYR A 414 8.33 -4.90 6.55
C TYR A 414 9.64 -5.49 7.06
N ASN A 415 10.05 -5.14 8.28
CA ASN A 415 11.27 -5.68 8.89
C ASN A 415 11.24 -7.22 8.93
N ARG A 416 10.12 -7.78 9.43
CA ARG A 416 9.98 -9.24 9.53
C ARG A 416 10.01 -9.92 8.16
N ARG A 417 9.36 -9.33 7.15
CA ARG A 417 9.36 -9.86 5.79
C ARG A 417 10.77 -9.85 5.19
N VAL A 418 11.46 -8.73 5.30
CA VAL A 418 12.83 -8.56 4.79
C VAL A 418 13.78 -9.56 5.48
N ALA A 419 13.63 -9.73 6.82
CA ALA A 419 14.43 -10.70 7.57
C ALA A 419 14.14 -12.13 7.12
N ALA A 420 12.86 -12.47 6.89
CA ALA A 420 12.47 -13.80 6.42
C ALA A 420 13.06 -14.13 5.04
N LYS A 421 13.36 -13.11 4.24
CA LYS A 421 14.03 -13.28 2.93
C LYS A 421 15.55 -13.23 3.02
N GLY A 422 16.11 -13.03 4.23
CA GLY A 422 17.56 -12.93 4.42
C GLY A 422 18.16 -11.64 3.90
N ASN A 423 17.36 -10.57 3.78
CA ASN A 423 17.77 -9.32 3.16
C ASN A 423 17.94 -8.16 4.16
N SER A 424 18.00 -8.44 5.47
CA SER A 424 18.11 -7.41 6.50
C SER A 424 19.28 -6.44 6.32
N GLN A 425 20.35 -6.90 5.68
CA GLN A 425 21.50 -6.06 5.39
C GLN A 425 21.19 -4.93 4.40
N TRP A 426 20.06 -4.98 3.70
CA TRP A 426 19.66 -3.98 2.70
C TRP A 426 18.59 -3.01 3.21
N LEU A 427 18.13 -3.14 4.47
CA LEU A 427 17.07 -2.30 5.02
C LEU A 427 17.55 -1.52 6.22
N VAL A 428 17.31 -0.21 6.22
CA VAL A 428 17.45 0.71 7.37
C VAL A 428 16.10 1.38 7.58
N GLN A 429 15.63 1.42 8.83
CA GLN A 429 14.35 2.01 9.18
C GLN A 429 14.57 3.12 10.21
N ARG A 430 13.94 4.28 10.01
CA ARG A 430 14.09 5.44 10.89
C ARG A 430 12.74 5.89 11.41
N ALA A 431 12.60 5.90 12.72
CA ALA A 431 11.41 6.39 13.41
C ALA A 431 11.51 7.91 13.61
N ILE A 432 10.45 8.61 13.26
CA ILE A 432 10.38 10.08 13.35
C ILE A 432 9.30 10.47 14.36
N ARG A 433 9.59 11.42 15.21
CA ARG A 433 8.66 11.91 16.25
C ARG A 433 7.69 12.92 15.61
N GLY A 434 6.79 12.41 14.80
CA GLY A 434 5.67 13.13 14.22
C GLY A 434 4.36 12.50 14.67
N ILE A 435 3.25 13.23 14.62
CA ILE A 435 1.97 12.75 15.13
C ILE A 435 0.90 12.54 14.06
N THR A 436 1.18 12.94 12.82
CA THR A 436 0.23 12.72 11.73
C THR A 436 0.87 11.88 10.64
N HIS A 437 0.04 11.52 9.68
CA HIS A 437 0.48 10.76 8.51
C HIS A 437 1.46 11.61 7.68
N CYS A 438 2.67 11.07 7.43
CA CYS A 438 3.73 11.72 6.64
C CYS A 438 4.24 13.05 7.22
N ASP A 439 4.19 13.22 8.52
CA ASP A 439 4.59 14.46 9.20
C ASP A 439 6.11 14.51 9.37
N PHE A 440 6.82 14.74 8.27
CA PHE A 440 8.29 14.84 8.23
C PHE A 440 8.70 16.27 7.90
N THR A 441 9.81 16.72 8.52
CA THR A 441 10.48 17.92 8.00
C THR A 441 11.22 17.58 6.72
N ILE A 442 11.46 18.60 5.88
CA ILE A 442 12.27 18.41 4.67
C ILE A 442 13.66 17.88 5.04
N LYS A 443 14.23 18.37 6.13
CA LYS A 443 15.55 17.94 6.59
C LYS A 443 15.62 16.45 6.89
N GLU A 444 14.59 15.89 7.55
CA GLU A 444 14.52 14.44 7.83
C GLU A 444 14.51 13.63 6.53
N GLN A 445 13.77 14.10 5.55
CA GLN A 445 13.67 13.44 4.25
C GLN A 445 14.98 13.52 3.46
N GLU A 446 15.62 14.70 3.46
CA GLU A 446 16.93 14.89 2.84
C GLU A 446 17.98 13.96 3.45
N GLU A 447 18.02 13.86 4.78
CA GLU A 447 18.98 13.01 5.48
C GLU A 447 18.75 11.52 5.18
N ALA A 448 17.49 11.09 5.03
CA ALA A 448 17.20 9.71 4.66
C ALA A 448 17.66 9.43 3.23
N PHE A 449 17.36 10.35 2.29
CA PHE A 449 17.77 10.22 0.90
C PHE A 449 19.30 10.24 0.80
N ALA A 450 19.96 11.18 1.46
CA ALA A 450 21.43 11.28 1.47
C ALA A 450 22.08 10.02 2.05
N ALA A 451 21.49 9.44 3.11
CA ALA A 451 21.99 8.21 3.72
C ALA A 451 21.90 7.02 2.74
N MET A 452 20.78 6.93 2.01
CA MET A 452 20.59 5.88 0.98
C MET A 452 21.61 6.06 -0.15
N ILE A 453 21.81 7.30 -0.63
CA ILE A 453 22.79 7.61 -1.70
C ILE A 453 24.22 7.29 -1.23
N GLY A 454 24.60 7.70 0.00
CA GLY A 454 25.91 7.40 0.55
C GLY A 454 26.16 5.91 0.64
N TRP A 455 25.16 5.18 1.12
CA TRP A 455 25.24 3.72 1.22
C TRP A 455 25.44 3.07 -0.16
N GLU A 456 24.69 3.50 -1.16
CA GLU A 456 24.81 2.96 -2.53
C GLU A 456 26.17 3.28 -3.14
N ARG A 457 26.67 4.50 -2.89
CA ARG A 457 27.93 4.98 -3.48
C ARG A 457 29.18 4.38 -2.80
N ASP A 458 29.14 4.24 -1.48
CA ASP A 458 30.32 3.99 -0.66
C ASP A 458 30.47 2.52 -0.28
N ASN A 459 30.25 1.63 -1.23
CA ASN A 459 30.44 0.18 -1.08
C ASN A 459 29.66 -0.43 0.09
N ASN A 460 28.40 0.00 0.21
CA ASN A 460 27.42 -0.60 1.12
C ASN A 460 27.77 -0.39 2.61
N ALA A 461 28.32 0.76 2.94
CA ALA A 461 28.44 1.17 4.34
C ALA A 461 27.06 1.50 4.88
N LYS A 462 26.43 0.50 5.50
CA LYS A 462 25.04 0.59 5.97
C LYS A 462 24.89 1.71 7.01
N PRO A 463 24.01 2.69 6.78
CA PRO A 463 23.82 3.77 7.75
C PRO A 463 23.06 3.32 8.99
N ALA A 464 23.06 4.17 10.01
CA ALA A 464 22.34 3.92 11.25
C ALA A 464 20.81 3.97 11.03
N GLY A 465 20.10 3.16 11.80
CA GLY A 465 18.65 3.14 11.85
C GLY A 465 18.16 2.79 13.25
N ASP A 466 16.87 2.72 13.41
CA ASP A 466 16.23 2.37 14.68
C ASP A 466 15.79 0.90 14.69
N ASP A 467 15.75 0.32 15.87
CA ASP A 467 15.16 -1.00 16.10
C ASP A 467 13.63 -0.84 16.15
N VAL A 468 12.94 -1.38 15.17
CA VAL A 468 11.47 -1.25 15.07
C VAL A 468 10.72 -2.44 15.67
N LEU A 469 11.45 -3.45 16.20
CA LEU A 469 10.82 -4.69 16.67
C LEU A 469 10.84 -4.87 18.19
N THR A 470 11.89 -4.42 18.86
CA THR A 470 12.05 -4.71 20.30
C THR A 470 11.16 -3.82 21.16
N PRO A 471 10.13 -4.38 21.84
CA PRO A 471 9.19 -3.54 22.58
C PRO A 471 9.81 -2.65 23.65
N SER A 472 10.85 -3.13 24.35
CA SER A 472 11.53 -2.31 25.38
C SER A 472 12.25 -1.11 24.77
N THR A 473 12.76 -1.24 23.54
CA THR A 473 13.38 -0.13 22.81
C THR A 473 12.31 0.86 22.33
N ILE A 474 11.25 0.34 21.73
CA ILE A 474 10.20 1.18 21.11
C ILE A 474 9.46 2.03 22.15
N LYS A 475 9.24 1.48 23.36
CA LYS A 475 8.51 2.21 24.42
C LYS A 475 9.37 3.23 25.15
N ASP A 476 10.69 3.26 24.92
CA ASP A 476 11.58 4.23 25.57
C ASP A 476 11.15 5.66 25.21
N SER A 477 11.11 6.55 26.19
CA SER A 477 10.65 7.91 26.02
C SER A 477 11.44 8.71 24.97
N ARG A 478 12.69 8.30 24.70
CA ARG A 478 13.57 8.95 23.72
C ARG A 478 13.52 8.27 22.34
N TYR A 479 12.71 7.21 22.18
CA TYR A 479 12.62 6.51 20.91
C TYR A 479 12.19 7.47 19.79
N GLY A 480 12.87 7.39 18.64
CA GLY A 480 12.65 8.26 17.50
C GLY A 480 13.46 9.57 17.55
N CYS A 481 14.21 9.84 18.63
CA CYS A 481 14.99 11.07 18.72
C CYS A 481 16.23 11.07 17.81
N ASN A 482 16.73 9.92 17.44
CA ASN A 482 17.98 9.83 16.66
C ASN A 482 17.88 10.54 15.30
N PHE A 483 16.71 10.47 14.66
CA PHE A 483 16.55 10.96 13.30
C PHE A 483 15.51 12.08 13.19
N THR A 484 14.90 12.48 14.29
CA THR A 484 13.95 13.60 14.29
C THR A 484 14.70 14.94 14.25
N ARG A 485 14.27 15.83 13.36
CA ARG A 485 14.79 17.19 13.24
C ARG A 485 13.65 18.17 13.37
N ASN A 486 13.74 19.09 14.30
CA ASN A 486 12.67 20.06 14.56
C ASN A 486 12.85 21.37 13.80
N ALA A 487 14.00 21.57 13.17
CA ALA A 487 14.19 22.75 12.34
C ALA A 487 13.33 22.64 11.06
N VAL A 488 12.53 23.65 10.81
CA VAL A 488 11.68 23.70 9.63
C VAL A 488 12.30 24.63 8.58
N SER A 489 12.02 24.32 7.32
CA SER A 489 12.54 25.05 6.17
C SER A 489 11.40 25.73 5.40
N VAL A 490 11.76 26.48 4.38
CA VAL A 490 10.80 27.19 3.51
C VAL A 490 9.87 26.22 2.77
N ASP A 491 10.31 25.00 2.52
CA ASP A 491 9.52 24.01 1.78
C ASP A 491 8.70 23.08 2.66
N ASP A 492 8.83 23.21 3.99
CA ASP A 492 8.04 22.36 4.90
C ASP A 492 6.55 22.70 4.80
N GLY A 493 5.72 21.66 4.90
CA GLY A 493 4.27 21.82 4.84
C GLY A 493 3.71 22.53 6.06
N PRO A 494 2.60 23.28 5.90
CA PRO A 494 2.00 24.00 7.02
C PRO A 494 1.67 23.12 8.23
N SER A 495 1.29 21.87 8.01
CA SER A 495 1.02 20.93 9.10
C SER A 495 2.26 20.72 9.96
N THR A 496 3.38 20.42 9.32
CA THR A 496 4.67 20.17 10.01
C THR A 496 5.13 21.45 10.73
N ILE A 497 5.07 22.59 10.06
CA ILE A 497 5.47 23.89 10.64
C ILE A 497 4.69 24.19 11.93
N ASN A 498 3.39 23.92 11.92
CA ASN A 498 2.51 24.25 13.05
C ASN A 498 2.56 23.21 14.16
N VAL A 499 2.77 21.94 13.85
CA VAL A 499 2.67 20.84 14.81
C VAL A 499 4.00 20.52 15.47
N ARG A 500 5.10 20.56 14.71
CA ARG A 500 6.40 20.09 15.21
C ARG A 500 6.84 20.82 16.48
N PRO A 501 6.65 22.16 16.62
CA PRO A 501 7.04 22.87 17.85
C PRO A 501 6.24 22.48 19.10
N LEU A 502 5.08 21.83 18.91
CA LEU A 502 4.20 21.45 20.03
C LEU A 502 4.57 20.09 20.62
N LEU A 503 5.44 19.33 19.94
CA LEU A 503 5.76 17.97 20.35
C LEU A 503 6.76 17.96 21.50
N PRO A 504 6.66 16.97 22.41
CA PRO A 504 7.67 16.80 23.46
C PRO A 504 9.07 16.70 22.86
N SER A 505 9.98 17.53 23.37
CA SER A 505 11.34 17.61 22.84
C SER A 505 12.17 16.39 23.22
N CYS A 506 13.22 16.16 22.43
CA CYS A 506 14.28 15.21 22.77
C CYS A 506 15.24 15.90 23.75
N SER A 507 15.07 15.67 25.04
CA SER A 507 15.87 16.29 26.07
C SER A 507 16.70 15.23 26.80
N PRO A 508 18.00 15.37 26.95
CA PRO A 508 18.82 16.42 26.31
C PRO A 508 18.86 16.29 24.80
N PRO A 509 19.15 17.38 24.08
CA PRO A 509 19.29 17.28 22.61
C PRO A 509 20.36 16.27 22.21
N ILE A 510 20.13 15.60 21.10
CA ILE A 510 21.08 14.61 20.55
C ILE A 510 22.01 15.31 19.55
#